data_c63fadcd9b69df9afb01fa9f32a0de3d
#
_entry.id   c63fadcd9b69df9afb01fa9f32a0de3d
#
_cell.length_a   1.000
_cell.length_b   1.000
_cell.length_c   1.000
_cell.angle_alpha   90.00
_cell.angle_beta   90.00
_cell.angle_gamma   90.00
#
_symmetry.space_group_name_H-M   'P 1'
#
loop_
_entity.id
_entity.type
_entity.pdbx_description
1 polymer ?
#
loop_
_entity_poly.entity_id
_entity_poly.type
_entity_poly.pdbx_seq_one_letter_code
_entity_poly.pdbx_strand_id
1 'polypeptide(L)'
;MKRLVLLTGLLSVSLAGPLALAQTSTWVPDKAHSEVDFSVLHLSLSNVRGRFGNIGGTITTNDADITKSTVNITIDVTSVDTGVSGRDGDLKSANFFDAAQFPTATFVSTSVEKTANGLTVNGNLTLHGVTKPVTLAVQGPTGPVQGMDHKPHAGFEATTTISRTAFGIASKYPAAMIGDDVKLEIELDVAKQ
;
A
#
# COMPACT_ATOMS: atom_id res chain seq x y z
N MET A 1 62.92 39.39 39.82
CA MET A 1 62.10 38.16 39.91
C MET A 1 60.96 38.34 38.95
N LYS A 2 61.05 37.73 37.74
CA LYS A 2 60.01 37.78 36.71
C LYS A 2 59.23 36.47 36.77
N ARG A 3 57.91 36.51 37.07
CA ARG A 3 57.03 35.36 37.09
C ARG A 3 56.50 35.12 35.67
N LEU A 4 56.81 33.95 35.10
CA LEU A 4 56.30 33.45 33.80
C LEU A 4 54.99 32.77 34.09
N VAL A 5 53.90 33.28 33.50
CA VAL A 5 52.57 32.65 33.55
C VAL A 5 52.40 31.84 32.24
N LEU A 6 52.37 30.50 32.37
CA LEU A 6 52.01 29.59 31.28
C LEU A 6 50.51 29.57 31.18
N LEU A 7 49.95 30.03 30.04
CA LEU A 7 48.57 29.81 29.64
C LEU A 7 48.47 28.48 28.89
N THR A 8 47.89 27.46 29.50
CA THR A 8 47.53 26.19 28.85
C THR A 8 46.16 26.36 28.19
N GLY A 9 46.16 26.52 26.86
CA GLY A 9 44.94 26.51 26.07
C GLY A 9 44.40 25.08 25.87
N LEU A 10 43.20 24.79 26.39
CA LEU A 10 42.48 23.55 26.11
C LEU A 10 41.88 23.64 24.69
N LEU A 11 42.42 22.85 23.78
CA LEU A 11 41.88 22.69 22.41
C LEU A 11 40.76 21.64 22.48
N SER A 12 39.50 22.09 22.50
CA SER A 12 38.33 21.21 22.41
C SER A 12 38.13 20.76 20.96
N VAL A 13 38.52 19.54 20.64
CA VAL A 13 38.22 18.90 19.34
C VAL A 13 36.77 18.40 19.39
N SER A 14 35.86 19.12 18.71
CA SER A 14 34.50 18.64 18.47
C SER A 14 34.53 17.54 17.41
N LEU A 15 34.36 16.27 17.81
CA LEU A 15 34.10 15.17 16.90
C LEU A 15 32.66 15.31 16.35
N ALA A 16 32.51 15.98 15.21
CA ALA A 16 31.32 15.86 14.43
C ALA A 16 31.34 14.45 13.77
N GLY A 17 30.62 13.51 14.35
CA GLY A 17 30.42 12.20 13.73
C GLY A 17 29.68 12.36 12.38
N PRO A 18 29.94 11.48 11.41
CA PRO A 18 29.20 11.53 10.13
C PRO A 18 27.72 11.39 10.39
N LEU A 19 26.91 12.33 9.91
CA LEU A 19 25.47 12.19 9.82
C LEU A 19 25.20 11.03 8.85
N ALA A 20 24.86 9.85 9.37
CA ALA A 20 24.41 8.75 8.57
C ALA A 20 23.11 9.18 7.87
N LEU A 21 23.17 9.46 6.57
CA LEU A 21 21.99 9.66 5.75
C LEU A 21 21.19 8.35 5.82
N ALA A 22 19.93 8.46 6.21
CA ALA A 22 19.04 7.30 6.23
C ALA A 22 18.95 6.74 4.80
N GLN A 23 19.45 5.52 4.62
CA GLN A 23 19.40 4.85 3.32
C GLN A 23 17.95 4.46 3.06
N THR A 24 17.42 4.87 1.91
CA THR A 24 16.09 4.48 1.45
C THR A 24 16.21 3.58 0.24
N SER A 25 15.28 2.64 0.11
CA SER A 25 15.16 1.76 -1.04
C SER A 25 13.79 1.98 -1.68
N THR A 26 13.76 2.12 -3.00
CA THR A 26 12.52 2.26 -3.78
C THR A 26 12.18 0.94 -4.44
N TRP A 27 10.93 0.54 -4.31
CA TRP A 27 10.37 -0.71 -4.82
C TRP A 27 9.17 -0.42 -5.69
N VAL A 28 8.99 -1.22 -6.73
CA VAL A 28 7.88 -1.11 -7.69
C VAL A 28 7.18 -2.46 -7.78
N PRO A 29 5.84 -2.53 -7.74
CA PRO A 29 5.10 -3.77 -7.91
C PRO A 29 5.45 -4.51 -9.20
N ASP A 30 5.71 -5.80 -9.09
CA ASP A 30 5.76 -6.72 -10.23
C ASP A 30 4.32 -7.00 -10.67
N LYS A 31 3.98 -6.60 -11.88
CA LYS A 31 2.61 -6.71 -12.42
C LYS A 31 2.14 -8.14 -12.63
N ALA A 32 3.07 -9.08 -12.76
CA ALA A 32 2.74 -10.50 -12.97
C ALA A 32 2.45 -11.23 -11.66
N HIS A 33 2.96 -10.69 -10.53
CA HIS A 33 2.92 -11.35 -9.24
C HIS A 33 2.31 -10.45 -8.14
N SER A 34 1.58 -9.41 -8.53
CA SER A 34 0.89 -8.52 -7.59
C SER A 34 -0.58 -8.39 -7.95
N GLU A 35 -1.45 -8.54 -6.96
CA GLU A 35 -2.89 -8.41 -7.14
C GLU A 35 -3.59 -7.87 -5.89
N VAL A 36 -4.80 -7.37 -6.06
CA VAL A 36 -5.73 -7.00 -5.00
C VAL A 36 -6.99 -7.84 -5.18
N ASP A 37 -7.16 -8.82 -4.31
CA ASP A 37 -8.34 -9.63 -4.24
C ASP A 37 -9.43 -8.95 -3.42
N PHE A 38 -10.68 -9.17 -3.82
CA PHE A 38 -11.84 -8.72 -3.06
C PHE A 38 -12.88 -9.82 -2.86
N SER A 39 -13.63 -9.70 -1.77
CA SER A 39 -14.75 -10.59 -1.46
C SER A 39 -15.90 -9.79 -0.89
N VAL A 40 -17.10 -9.98 -1.46
CA VAL A 40 -18.34 -9.31 -1.04
C VAL A 40 -19.50 -10.30 -0.97
N LEU A 41 -20.33 -10.19 0.09
CA LEU A 41 -21.49 -11.05 0.28
C LEU A 41 -22.59 -10.71 -0.74
N HIS A 42 -23.12 -11.72 -1.42
CA HIS A 42 -24.20 -11.60 -2.40
C HIS A 42 -25.47 -12.30 -1.89
N LEU A 43 -26.59 -11.59 -1.87
CA LEU A 43 -27.91 -12.04 -1.40
C LEU A 43 -27.88 -12.64 0.02
N SER A 44 -26.92 -12.26 0.85
CA SER A 44 -26.67 -12.86 2.17
C SER A 44 -26.40 -14.37 2.12
N LEU A 45 -26.05 -14.94 0.97
CA LEU A 45 -25.90 -16.38 0.77
C LEU A 45 -24.46 -16.81 0.51
N SER A 46 -23.75 -16.10 -0.36
CA SER A 46 -22.42 -16.50 -0.81
C SER A 46 -21.52 -15.30 -1.07
N ASN A 47 -20.22 -15.50 -1.03
CA ASN A 47 -19.27 -14.46 -1.40
C ASN A 47 -18.99 -14.50 -2.92
N VAL A 48 -19.19 -13.37 -3.57
CA VAL A 48 -18.58 -13.08 -4.87
C VAL A 48 -17.15 -12.64 -4.62
N ARG A 49 -16.22 -13.26 -5.36
CA ARG A 49 -14.80 -12.91 -5.34
C ARG A 49 -14.38 -12.40 -6.71
N GLY A 50 -13.37 -11.58 -6.69
CA GLY A 50 -12.71 -11.09 -7.89
C GLY A 50 -11.40 -10.42 -7.50
N ARG A 51 -10.68 -9.97 -8.50
CA ARG A 51 -9.37 -9.32 -8.33
C ARG A 51 -9.21 -8.13 -9.24
N PHE A 52 -8.24 -7.29 -8.87
CA PHE A 52 -7.65 -6.29 -9.73
C PHE A 52 -6.19 -6.66 -9.92
N GLY A 53 -5.75 -6.76 -11.16
CA GLY A 53 -4.35 -6.83 -11.55
C GLY A 53 -3.82 -5.43 -11.93
N ASN A 54 -2.73 -5.39 -12.67
CA ASN A 54 -2.12 -4.17 -13.21
C ASN A 54 -1.90 -3.08 -12.14
N ILE A 55 -1.22 -3.48 -11.07
CA ILE A 55 -0.86 -2.63 -9.95
C ILE A 55 0.43 -1.88 -10.28
N GLY A 56 0.45 -0.57 -10.01
CA GLY A 56 1.61 0.28 -10.19
C GLY A 56 1.88 1.16 -8.97
N GLY A 57 2.86 2.03 -9.10
CA GLY A 57 3.24 2.96 -8.03
C GLY A 57 4.58 2.61 -7.39
N THR A 58 4.81 3.08 -6.16
CA THR A 58 6.09 2.92 -5.47
C THR A 58 5.90 2.67 -3.98
N ILE A 59 6.77 1.84 -3.42
CA ILE A 59 7.00 1.72 -1.98
C ILE A 59 8.42 2.21 -1.72
N THR A 60 8.58 3.23 -0.88
CA THR A 60 9.91 3.68 -0.44
C THR A 60 10.12 3.23 1.00
N THR A 61 11.02 2.27 1.19
CA THR A 61 11.38 1.80 2.53
C THR A 61 12.54 2.61 3.08
N ASN A 62 12.49 2.90 4.39
CA ASN A 62 13.64 3.40 5.13
C ASN A 62 14.34 2.20 5.78
N ASP A 63 15.58 1.93 5.37
CA ASP A 63 16.30 0.72 5.75
C ASP A 63 16.68 0.71 7.24
N ALA A 64 16.79 1.89 7.87
CA ALA A 64 17.08 2.03 9.29
C ALA A 64 15.82 1.99 10.17
N ASP A 65 14.70 2.49 9.65
CA ASP A 65 13.43 2.61 10.39
C ASP A 65 12.23 2.48 9.45
N ILE A 66 11.65 1.29 9.40
CA ILE A 66 10.50 0.97 8.53
C ILE A 66 9.30 1.91 8.76
N THR A 67 9.19 2.52 9.95
CA THR A 67 8.07 3.45 10.24
C THR A 67 8.15 4.76 9.45
N LYS A 68 9.32 5.05 8.86
CA LYS A 68 9.54 6.20 7.96
C LYS A 68 9.33 5.86 6.48
N SER A 69 8.86 4.66 6.20
CA SER A 69 8.53 4.22 4.84
C SER A 69 7.26 4.89 4.34
N THR A 70 7.13 4.95 3.02
CA THR A 70 5.94 5.51 2.35
C THR A 70 5.44 4.56 1.27
N VAL A 71 4.12 4.56 1.08
CA VAL A 71 3.43 3.73 0.08
C VAL A 71 2.60 4.64 -0.81
N ASN A 72 2.77 4.53 -2.12
CA ASN A 72 1.95 5.20 -3.12
C ASN A 72 1.63 4.19 -4.22
N ILE A 73 0.43 3.61 -4.17
CA ILE A 73 -0.01 2.53 -5.07
C ILE A 73 -1.16 3.02 -5.94
N THR A 74 -1.14 2.64 -7.20
CA THR A 74 -2.20 2.86 -8.17
C THR A 74 -2.69 1.52 -8.70
N ILE A 75 -4.01 1.34 -8.77
CA ILE A 75 -4.68 0.14 -9.23
C ILE A 75 -5.51 0.50 -10.45
N ASP A 76 -5.36 -0.22 -11.54
CA ASP A 76 -6.21 -0.09 -12.74
C ASP A 76 -7.58 -0.74 -12.47
N VAL A 77 -8.61 0.08 -12.29
CA VAL A 77 -9.98 -0.39 -12.03
C VAL A 77 -10.55 -1.17 -13.23
N THR A 78 -10.06 -0.90 -14.45
CA THR A 78 -10.51 -1.62 -15.65
C THR A 78 -10.02 -3.06 -15.70
N SER A 79 -9.04 -3.42 -14.86
CA SER A 79 -8.48 -4.77 -14.73
C SER A 79 -9.35 -5.73 -13.91
N VAL A 80 -10.51 -5.30 -13.41
CA VAL A 80 -11.41 -6.15 -12.60
C VAL A 80 -11.75 -7.44 -13.34
N ASP A 81 -11.54 -8.55 -12.65
CA ASP A 81 -11.80 -9.91 -13.12
C ASP A 81 -12.45 -10.74 -12.01
N THR A 82 -13.63 -11.26 -12.28
CA THR A 82 -14.37 -12.15 -11.37
C THR A 82 -14.57 -13.55 -11.97
N GLY A 83 -13.93 -13.82 -13.13
CA GLY A 83 -14.12 -15.03 -13.90
C GLY A 83 -15.47 -15.11 -14.65
N VAL A 84 -16.27 -14.03 -14.66
CA VAL A 84 -17.56 -13.95 -15.34
C VAL A 84 -17.64 -12.64 -16.11
N SER A 85 -17.45 -12.67 -17.42
CA SER A 85 -17.31 -11.49 -18.27
C SER A 85 -18.49 -10.52 -18.22
N GLY A 86 -19.73 -11.04 -18.12
CA GLY A 86 -20.93 -10.20 -17.95
C GLY A 86 -20.89 -9.39 -16.66
N ARG A 87 -20.52 -10.03 -15.55
CA ARG A 87 -20.35 -9.36 -14.26
C ARG A 87 -19.20 -8.35 -14.29
N ASP A 88 -18.09 -8.66 -14.93
CA ASP A 88 -16.96 -7.75 -15.07
C ASP A 88 -17.35 -6.50 -15.86
N GLY A 89 -18.20 -6.67 -16.89
CA GLY A 89 -18.81 -5.56 -17.63
C GLY A 89 -19.68 -4.68 -16.74
N ASP A 90 -20.57 -5.30 -15.94
CA ASP A 90 -21.42 -4.58 -14.98
C ASP A 90 -20.59 -3.82 -13.94
N LEU A 91 -19.54 -4.46 -13.38
CA LEU A 91 -18.67 -3.83 -12.40
C LEU A 91 -17.95 -2.60 -12.96
N LYS A 92 -17.61 -2.58 -14.25
CA LYS A 92 -16.99 -1.42 -14.91
C LYS A 92 -17.98 -0.29 -15.20
N SER A 93 -19.29 -0.58 -15.19
CA SER A 93 -20.33 0.39 -15.52
C SER A 93 -20.53 1.48 -14.45
N ALA A 94 -21.27 2.54 -14.81
CA ALA A 94 -21.64 3.64 -13.91
C ALA A 94 -22.52 3.19 -12.71
N ASN A 95 -23.02 1.96 -12.71
CA ASN A 95 -23.77 1.39 -11.59
C ASN A 95 -22.84 0.92 -10.44
N PHE A 96 -21.54 0.72 -10.75
CA PHE A 96 -20.55 0.19 -9.81
C PHE A 96 -19.33 1.09 -9.78
N PHE A 97 -18.23 0.72 -10.43
CA PHE A 97 -16.96 1.46 -10.34
C PHE A 97 -16.92 2.68 -11.25
N ASP A 98 -17.80 2.79 -12.25
CA ASP A 98 -17.75 3.82 -13.29
C ASP A 98 -16.32 4.01 -13.85
N ALA A 99 -15.75 2.90 -14.30
CA ALA A 99 -14.36 2.85 -14.74
C ALA A 99 -14.05 3.80 -15.91
N ALA A 100 -15.07 4.28 -16.62
CA ALA A 100 -14.92 5.28 -17.67
C ALA A 100 -14.58 6.66 -17.10
N GLN A 101 -15.14 7.03 -15.94
CA GLN A 101 -14.83 8.28 -15.23
C GLN A 101 -13.68 8.10 -14.23
N PHE A 102 -13.62 6.95 -13.56
CA PHE A 102 -12.68 6.65 -12.49
C PHE A 102 -11.84 5.41 -12.84
N PRO A 103 -10.96 5.48 -13.84
CA PRO A 103 -10.21 4.31 -14.31
C PRO A 103 -9.17 3.79 -13.31
N THR A 104 -8.85 4.57 -12.28
CA THR A 104 -7.83 4.22 -11.30
C THR A 104 -8.33 4.38 -9.87
N ALA A 105 -7.88 3.48 -8.98
CA ALA A 105 -7.90 3.69 -7.54
C ALA A 105 -6.48 3.97 -7.06
N THR A 106 -6.32 4.77 -6.00
CA THR A 106 -5.01 5.10 -5.43
C THR A 106 -5.02 4.96 -3.93
N PHE A 107 -3.91 4.44 -3.38
CA PHE A 107 -3.67 4.44 -1.94
C PHE A 107 -2.36 5.17 -1.63
N VAL A 108 -2.43 6.19 -0.77
CA VAL A 108 -1.27 6.96 -0.32
C VAL A 108 -1.17 6.87 1.19
N SER A 109 -0.07 6.30 1.70
CA SER A 109 0.13 6.17 3.14
C SER A 109 0.30 7.51 3.85
N THR A 110 -0.20 7.59 5.08
CA THR A 110 -0.01 8.73 6.00
C THR A 110 0.86 8.37 7.19
N SER A 111 0.87 7.09 7.59
CA SER A 111 1.78 6.56 8.62
C SER A 111 2.03 5.07 8.43
N VAL A 112 3.18 4.63 8.92
CA VAL A 112 3.55 3.21 9.05
C VAL A 112 3.94 2.97 10.50
N GLU A 113 3.34 1.98 11.15
CA GLU A 113 3.54 1.65 12.55
C GLU A 113 3.90 0.17 12.71
N LYS A 114 4.85 -0.14 13.61
CA LYS A 114 5.17 -1.53 13.96
C LYS A 114 4.12 -2.09 14.91
N THR A 115 3.74 -3.33 14.68
CA THR A 115 2.89 -4.12 15.57
C THR A 115 3.60 -5.39 16.02
N ALA A 116 2.98 -6.16 16.91
CA ALA A 116 3.54 -7.44 17.34
C ALA A 116 3.66 -8.47 16.18
N ASN A 117 2.78 -8.36 15.17
CA ASN A 117 2.65 -9.36 14.09
C ASN A 117 2.90 -8.77 12.69
N GLY A 118 3.54 -7.61 12.57
CA GLY A 118 3.80 -6.98 11.28
C GLY A 118 3.73 -5.46 11.36
N LEU A 119 3.01 -4.84 10.41
CA LEU A 119 2.87 -3.39 10.34
C LEU A 119 1.39 -2.99 10.26
N THR A 120 1.07 -1.81 10.76
CA THR A 120 -0.15 -1.08 10.43
C THR A 120 0.23 0.05 9.47
N VAL A 121 -0.39 0.09 8.31
CA VAL A 121 -0.21 1.19 7.33
C VAL A 121 -1.52 1.95 7.23
N ASN A 122 -1.54 3.17 7.75
CA ASN A 122 -2.66 4.08 7.58
C ASN A 122 -2.45 4.89 6.30
N GLY A 123 -3.53 5.17 5.57
CA GLY A 123 -3.44 5.93 4.34
C GLY A 123 -4.80 6.40 3.85
N ASN A 124 -4.77 7.15 2.76
CA ASN A 124 -5.94 7.61 2.06
C ASN A 124 -6.16 6.75 0.81
N LEU A 125 -7.28 6.05 0.76
CA LEU A 125 -7.76 5.36 -0.43
C LEU A 125 -8.68 6.29 -1.21
N THR A 126 -8.35 6.55 -2.47
CA THR A 126 -9.25 7.19 -3.43
C THR A 126 -9.80 6.12 -4.36
N LEU A 127 -11.11 5.93 -4.36
CA LEU A 127 -11.82 4.94 -5.15
C LEU A 127 -13.15 5.55 -5.62
N HIS A 128 -13.50 5.38 -6.89
CA HIS A 128 -14.74 5.95 -7.45
C HIS A 128 -14.87 7.47 -7.22
N GLY A 129 -13.75 8.20 -7.30
CA GLY A 129 -13.67 9.64 -7.06
C GLY A 129 -13.79 10.09 -5.59
N VAL A 130 -13.99 9.16 -4.64
CA VAL A 130 -14.13 9.44 -3.21
C VAL A 130 -12.86 9.05 -2.47
N THR A 131 -12.34 9.95 -1.63
CA THR A 131 -11.16 9.67 -0.77
C THR A 131 -11.59 9.44 0.67
N LYS A 132 -11.13 8.32 1.25
CA LYS A 132 -11.39 7.95 2.66
C LYS A 132 -10.11 7.43 3.32
N PRO A 133 -9.94 7.66 4.63
CA PRO A 133 -8.90 7.00 5.39
C PRO A 133 -9.17 5.49 5.47
N VAL A 134 -8.12 4.70 5.25
CA VAL A 134 -8.14 3.23 5.35
C VAL A 134 -6.90 2.78 6.10
N THR A 135 -7.06 1.78 6.94
CA THR A 135 -5.98 1.13 7.67
C THR A 135 -5.75 -0.27 7.09
N LEU A 136 -4.52 -0.57 6.72
CA LEU A 136 -4.09 -1.88 6.26
C LEU A 136 -3.36 -2.60 7.40
N ALA A 137 -3.73 -3.86 7.66
CA ALA A 137 -2.90 -4.78 8.44
C ALA A 137 -1.92 -5.45 7.47
N VAL A 138 -0.61 -5.22 7.65
CA VAL A 138 0.43 -5.62 6.70
C VAL A 138 1.38 -6.61 7.35
N GLN A 139 1.69 -7.69 6.63
CA GLN A 139 2.79 -8.60 6.91
C GLN A 139 3.90 -8.36 5.89
N GLY A 140 5.13 -8.56 6.32
CA GLY A 140 6.32 -8.31 5.50
C GLY A 140 7.13 -7.10 5.98
N PRO A 141 8.18 -6.69 5.22
CA PRO A 141 8.62 -7.36 4.00
C PRO A 141 9.16 -8.78 4.27
N THR A 142 8.83 -9.73 3.37
CA THR A 142 9.54 -10.99 3.24
C THR A 142 10.65 -10.84 2.20
N GLY A 143 11.78 -11.47 2.40
CA GLY A 143 12.95 -11.28 1.53
C GLY A 143 13.94 -10.26 2.11
N PRO A 144 14.77 -9.56 1.29
CA PRO A 144 14.78 -9.67 -0.18
C PRO A 144 15.40 -10.95 -0.72
N VAL A 145 14.90 -11.40 -1.87
CA VAL A 145 15.45 -12.50 -2.66
C VAL A 145 15.82 -12.03 -4.06
N GLN A 146 16.81 -12.69 -4.69
CA GLN A 146 17.19 -12.37 -6.07
C GLN A 146 16.13 -12.94 -7.04
N GLY A 147 15.49 -12.07 -7.81
CA GLY A 147 14.56 -12.45 -8.87
C GLY A 147 15.27 -12.96 -10.15
N MET A 148 14.48 -13.48 -11.09
CA MET A 148 15.00 -13.92 -12.41
C MET A 148 15.44 -12.74 -13.28
N ASP A 149 14.93 -11.56 -13.01
CA ASP A 149 15.33 -10.27 -13.62
C ASP A 149 16.64 -9.71 -13.04
N HIS A 150 17.30 -10.47 -12.15
CA HIS A 150 18.51 -10.09 -11.44
C HIS A 150 18.35 -8.91 -10.49
N LYS A 151 17.12 -8.55 -10.08
CA LYS A 151 16.85 -7.54 -9.05
C LYS A 151 16.48 -8.18 -7.72
N PRO A 152 16.73 -7.50 -6.59
CA PRO A 152 16.16 -7.90 -5.31
C PRO A 152 14.63 -7.74 -5.34
N HIS A 153 13.91 -8.77 -4.90
CA HIS A 153 12.47 -8.78 -4.72
C HIS A 153 12.10 -8.91 -3.25
N ALA A 154 11.00 -8.29 -2.85
CA ALA A 154 10.41 -8.43 -1.52
C ALA A 154 8.89 -8.59 -1.61
N GLY A 155 8.32 -9.36 -0.66
CA GLY A 155 6.89 -9.62 -0.59
C GLY A 155 6.21 -8.85 0.52
N PHE A 156 4.97 -8.39 0.27
CA PHE A 156 4.07 -7.82 1.26
C PHE A 156 2.68 -8.42 1.09
N GLU A 157 2.07 -8.81 2.19
CA GLU A 157 0.67 -9.17 2.27
C GLU A 157 -0.08 -8.12 3.08
N ALA A 158 -1.26 -7.71 2.65
CA ALA A 158 -2.06 -6.77 3.43
C ALA A 158 -3.54 -7.11 3.38
N THR A 159 -4.24 -6.82 4.47
CA THR A 159 -5.70 -7.02 4.56
C THR A 159 -6.39 -5.79 5.08
N THR A 160 -7.62 -5.57 4.62
CA THR A 160 -8.53 -4.57 5.17
C THR A 160 -9.98 -4.90 4.79
N THR A 161 -10.92 -4.17 5.38
CA THR A 161 -12.33 -4.18 4.99
C THR A 161 -12.79 -2.74 4.77
N ILE A 162 -13.44 -2.49 3.65
CA ILE A 162 -14.00 -1.19 3.31
C ILE A 162 -15.51 -1.26 3.13
N SER A 163 -16.22 -0.18 3.40
CA SER A 163 -17.63 -0.02 3.05
C SER A 163 -17.75 0.46 1.61
N ARG A 164 -18.37 -0.33 0.71
CA ARG A 164 -18.57 0.08 -0.69
C ARG A 164 -19.44 1.34 -0.81
N THR A 165 -20.46 1.46 0.05
CA THR A 165 -21.36 2.63 0.01
C THR A 165 -20.68 3.91 0.47
N ALA A 166 -19.67 3.83 1.35
CA ALA A 166 -18.85 4.97 1.74
C ALA A 166 -18.07 5.58 0.55
N PHE A 167 -17.81 4.77 -0.50
CA PHE A 167 -17.21 5.22 -1.75
C PHE A 167 -18.24 5.46 -2.87
N GLY A 168 -19.53 5.41 -2.56
CA GLY A 168 -20.60 5.63 -3.55
C GLY A 168 -20.84 4.46 -4.49
N ILE A 169 -20.15 3.32 -4.32
CA ILE A 169 -20.22 2.18 -5.23
C ILE A 169 -21.52 1.40 -5.00
N ALA A 170 -22.28 1.19 -6.08
CA ALA A 170 -23.52 0.39 -6.08
C ALA A 170 -24.51 0.79 -4.98
N SER A 171 -24.55 2.09 -4.61
CA SER A 171 -25.32 2.60 -3.46
C SER A 171 -26.83 2.39 -3.56
N LYS A 172 -27.36 2.18 -4.77
CA LYS A 172 -28.78 1.86 -4.98
C LYS A 172 -29.18 0.45 -4.55
N TYR A 173 -28.21 -0.45 -4.35
CA TYR A 173 -28.47 -1.84 -3.95
C TYR A 173 -28.39 -1.98 -2.43
N PRO A 174 -29.46 -2.46 -1.76
CA PRO A 174 -29.42 -2.65 -0.31
C PRO A 174 -28.40 -3.72 0.10
N ALA A 175 -27.88 -3.64 1.33
CA ALA A 175 -26.87 -4.56 1.84
C ALA A 175 -27.30 -6.04 1.85
N ALA A 176 -28.60 -6.31 1.90
CA ALA A 176 -29.14 -7.66 1.76
C ALA A 176 -28.93 -8.26 0.34
N MET A 177 -28.81 -7.42 -0.70
CA MET A 177 -28.51 -7.86 -2.06
C MET A 177 -27.02 -7.91 -2.32
N ILE A 178 -26.30 -6.83 -1.96
CA ILE A 178 -24.84 -6.74 -2.08
C ILE A 178 -24.33 -6.22 -0.75
N GLY A 179 -23.56 -7.03 -0.04
CA GLY A 179 -22.99 -6.68 1.24
C GLY A 179 -22.27 -5.34 1.19
N ASP A 180 -22.34 -4.56 2.27
CA ASP A 180 -21.63 -3.28 2.31
C ASP A 180 -20.13 -3.47 2.56
N ASP A 181 -19.80 -4.42 3.42
CA ASP A 181 -18.42 -4.75 3.74
C ASP A 181 -17.77 -5.53 2.58
N VAL A 182 -16.71 -4.97 2.03
CA VAL A 182 -15.85 -5.60 1.03
C VAL A 182 -14.51 -5.89 1.68
N LYS A 183 -14.18 -7.17 1.82
CA LYS A 183 -12.86 -7.61 2.29
C LYS A 183 -11.87 -7.49 1.14
N LEU A 184 -10.70 -6.93 1.43
CA LEU A 184 -9.57 -6.84 0.52
C LEU A 184 -8.41 -7.67 1.05
N GLU A 185 -7.82 -8.47 0.19
CA GLU A 185 -6.57 -9.19 0.39
C GLU A 185 -5.61 -8.73 -0.69
N ILE A 186 -4.43 -8.29 -0.30
CA ILE A 186 -3.48 -7.62 -1.18
C ILE A 186 -2.18 -8.40 -1.14
N GLU A 187 -1.73 -8.87 -2.29
CA GLU A 187 -0.46 -9.57 -2.48
C GLU A 187 0.43 -8.71 -3.36
N LEU A 188 1.59 -8.32 -2.85
CA LEU A 188 2.57 -7.55 -3.60
C LEU A 188 3.92 -8.25 -3.62
N ASP A 189 4.37 -8.65 -4.79
CA ASP A 189 5.79 -8.86 -5.10
C ASP A 189 6.34 -7.52 -5.64
N VAL A 190 7.40 -7.02 -5.05
CA VAL A 190 7.99 -5.75 -5.42
C VAL A 190 9.46 -5.88 -5.76
N ALA A 191 9.87 -5.33 -6.91
CA ALA A 191 11.25 -5.31 -7.36
C ALA A 191 11.94 -4.00 -6.98
N LYS A 192 13.17 -4.08 -6.50
CA LYS A 192 14.01 -2.91 -6.18
C LYS A 192 14.41 -2.16 -7.45
N GLN A 193 14.30 -0.84 -7.41
CA GLN A 193 14.75 0.04 -8.50
C GLN A 193 16.23 0.39 -8.40
#